data_bca3fc8bc0d0432ab2947314a0e6e89b
#
_entry.id   bca3fc8bc0d0432ab2947314a0e6e89b
#
_cell.length_a   1.000
_cell.length_b   1.000
_cell.length_c   1.000
_cell.angle_alpha   90.00
_cell.angle_beta   90.00
_cell.angle_gamma   90.00
#
_symmetry.space_group_name_H-M   'P 1'
#
loop_
_entity.id
_entity.type
_entity.pdbx_description
1 polymer ?
#
loop_
_entity_poly.entity_id
_entity_poly.type
_entity_poly.pdbx_seq_one_letter_code
_entity_poly.pdbx_strand_id
1 'polypeptide(L)'
;DDRRGTARRLCQHTARHRQPQAAPGREKAVLEWVGTTNANGERTQKNTEITKNEAMSSIFTRIIAGEIPSYKVAEDENYYAFLDINPLTKGHTLVVPKMEVDYIFDLDDKTLAGMMLFAKKVAAKIKQEIACKRVAVVALGLEVPHAHIHLIPIQSENDVDFHREKLKLTPEEFREIAAKLFG
;
A
#
# COMPACT_ATOMS: atom_id res chain seq x y z
N ASP A 1 -52.08 -6.69 -38.04
CA ASP A 1 -51.23 -7.86 -38.24
C ASP A 1 -50.29 -8.01 -37.06
N ASP A 2 -50.56 -9.03 -36.37
CA ASP A 2 -50.09 -9.44 -35.06
C ASP A 2 -48.64 -9.92 -35.14
N ARG A 3 -47.79 -9.52 -34.20
CA ARG A 3 -46.75 -10.37 -33.63
C ARG A 3 -46.23 -9.82 -32.31
N ARG A 4 -46.94 -10.21 -31.29
CA ARG A 4 -46.45 -10.25 -29.90
C ARG A 4 -45.44 -11.42 -29.72
N GLY A 5 -44.46 -11.21 -28.88
CA GLY A 5 -43.86 -12.28 -28.11
C GLY A 5 -42.39 -12.50 -28.31
N THR A 6 -41.56 -11.92 -27.45
CA THR A 6 -40.32 -12.59 -27.04
C THR A 6 -40.09 -12.42 -25.54
N ALA A 7 -40.04 -13.57 -24.94
CA ALA A 7 -40.00 -13.85 -23.53
C ALA A 7 -38.75 -13.27 -22.84
N ARG A 8 -38.96 -12.57 -21.72
CA ARG A 8 -37.94 -12.31 -20.69
C ARG A 8 -37.57 -13.64 -20.03
N ARG A 9 -36.37 -14.13 -20.27
CA ARG A 9 -35.76 -15.15 -19.42
C ARG A 9 -35.16 -14.45 -18.20
N LEU A 10 -35.83 -14.61 -17.07
CA LEU A 10 -35.25 -14.36 -15.75
C LEU A 10 -34.10 -15.36 -15.53
N CYS A 11 -32.88 -14.89 -15.43
CA CYS A 11 -31.80 -15.62 -14.79
C CYS A 11 -32.02 -15.59 -13.28
N GLN A 12 -32.59 -16.69 -12.74
CA GLN A 12 -32.56 -16.94 -11.30
C GLN A 12 -31.17 -17.46 -10.94
N HIS A 13 -30.29 -16.57 -10.44
CA HIS A 13 -29.08 -16.96 -9.75
C HIS A 13 -29.44 -17.21 -8.29
N THR A 14 -29.51 -18.47 -7.94
CA THR A 14 -29.58 -18.93 -6.54
C THR A 14 -28.24 -18.64 -5.89
N ALA A 15 -28.20 -17.59 -5.07
CA ALA A 15 -27.09 -17.32 -4.17
C ALA A 15 -27.01 -18.45 -3.13
N ARG A 16 -26.05 -19.35 -3.28
CA ARG A 16 -25.65 -20.25 -2.20
C ARG A 16 -24.81 -19.43 -1.21
N HIS A 17 -25.39 -19.14 -0.07
CA HIS A 17 -24.67 -18.68 1.12
C HIS A 17 -23.59 -19.70 1.46
N ARG A 18 -22.31 -19.38 1.18
CA ARG A 18 -21.19 -20.04 1.84
C ARG A 18 -21.00 -19.37 3.18
N GLN A 19 -21.20 -20.11 4.24
CA GLN A 19 -20.78 -19.73 5.58
C GLN A 19 -19.26 -19.55 5.59
N PRO A 20 -18.72 -18.53 6.31
CA PRO A 20 -17.28 -18.38 6.46
C PRO A 20 -16.72 -19.56 7.23
N GLN A 21 -15.77 -20.26 6.66
CA GLN A 21 -15.01 -21.29 7.35
C GLN A 21 -14.13 -20.61 8.41
N ALA A 22 -14.20 -21.12 9.64
CA ALA A 22 -13.36 -20.67 10.74
C ALA A 22 -11.88 -20.80 10.37
N ALA A 23 -11.10 -19.77 10.71
CA ALA A 23 -9.65 -19.75 10.54
C ALA A 23 -9.01 -20.93 11.30
N PRO A 24 -7.96 -21.57 10.74
CA PRO A 24 -7.24 -22.65 11.39
C PRO A 24 -6.58 -22.15 12.68
N GLY A 25 -6.68 -23.02 13.70
CA GLY A 25 -6.28 -22.75 15.06
C GLY A 25 -4.82 -22.24 15.19
N ARG A 26 -4.66 -21.41 16.21
CA ARG A 26 -3.35 -20.95 16.69
C ARG A 26 -2.48 -22.14 17.05
N GLU A 27 -1.47 -22.46 16.26
CA GLU A 27 -0.38 -23.32 16.68
C GLU A 27 0.35 -22.65 17.84
N LYS A 28 0.42 -23.37 18.95
CA LYS A 28 1.22 -22.96 20.12
C LYS A 28 2.69 -23.01 19.73
N ALA A 29 3.35 -21.84 19.78
CA ALA A 29 4.79 -21.75 19.61
C ALA A 29 5.48 -22.61 20.67
N VAL A 30 6.31 -23.55 20.23
CA VAL A 30 7.22 -24.32 21.11
C VAL A 30 8.33 -23.35 21.52
N LEU A 31 8.40 -23.05 22.82
CA LEU A 31 9.45 -22.25 23.41
C LEU A 31 10.72 -23.11 23.46
N GLU A 32 11.70 -22.83 22.65
CA GLU A 32 13.03 -23.38 22.76
C GLU A 32 13.78 -22.65 23.88
N TRP A 33 14.19 -23.41 24.90
CA TRP A 33 14.85 -22.90 26.10
C TRP A 33 16.35 -22.67 25.84
N VAL A 34 16.78 -21.41 25.78
CA VAL A 34 18.20 -21.04 25.84
C VAL A 34 18.43 -20.29 27.15
N GLY A 35 18.77 -21.01 28.19
CA GLY A 35 19.06 -20.44 29.50
C GLY A 35 20.55 -20.20 29.70
N THR A 36 20.96 -18.95 29.97
CA THR A 36 22.28 -18.66 30.56
C THR A 36 22.14 -18.45 32.05
N THR A 37 23.00 -19.11 32.85
CA THR A 37 23.12 -18.94 34.31
C THR A 37 24.20 -17.89 34.62
N ASN A 38 23.89 -16.96 35.54
CA ASN A 38 24.89 -16.02 36.08
C ASN A 38 25.84 -16.72 37.08
N ALA A 39 26.90 -16.04 37.48
CA ALA A 39 27.91 -16.56 38.39
C ALA A 39 27.37 -16.96 39.78
N ASN A 40 26.14 -16.63 40.14
CA ASN A 40 25.47 -16.95 41.39
C ASN A 40 24.42 -18.06 41.24
N GLY A 41 24.34 -18.74 40.08
CA GLY A 41 23.41 -19.85 39.88
C GLY A 41 21.95 -19.42 39.64
N GLU A 42 21.66 -18.13 39.54
CA GLU A 42 20.31 -17.61 39.22
C GLU A 42 20.09 -17.57 37.72
N ARG A 43 18.95 -18.11 37.31
CA ARG A 43 18.50 -18.06 35.90
C ARG A 43 17.81 -16.72 35.63
N THR A 44 18.48 -15.84 34.92
CA THR A 44 17.85 -14.62 34.39
C THR A 44 17.17 -14.93 33.07
N GLN A 45 15.84 -14.80 33.05
CA GLN A 45 15.08 -14.74 31.81
C GLN A 45 15.31 -13.36 31.19
N LYS A 46 16.08 -13.28 30.12
CA LYS A 46 15.92 -12.20 29.17
C LYS A 46 14.73 -12.58 28.30
N ASN A 47 13.58 -11.99 28.59
CA ASN A 47 12.47 -11.95 27.62
C ASN A 47 12.93 -11.16 26.40
N THR A 48 13.57 -11.85 25.47
CA THR A 48 13.64 -11.39 24.10
C THR A 48 12.36 -11.89 23.43
N GLU A 49 11.23 -11.31 23.79
CA GLU A 49 10.10 -11.28 22.88
C GLU A 49 10.54 -10.44 21.68
N ILE A 50 11.28 -11.07 20.79
CA ILE A 50 11.28 -10.66 19.39
C ILE A 50 9.84 -10.93 18.95
N THR A 51 9.02 -9.88 19.06
CA THR A 51 7.64 -9.97 18.62
C THR A 51 7.67 -10.44 17.16
N LYS A 52 6.97 -11.52 16.86
CA LYS A 52 6.79 -12.04 15.49
C LYS A 52 6.30 -10.98 14.50
N ASN A 53 5.93 -9.79 14.97
CA ASN A 53 5.55 -8.64 14.18
C ASN A 53 6.73 -7.96 13.45
N GLU A 54 7.96 -8.03 13.97
CA GLU A 54 9.11 -7.40 13.29
C GLU A 54 9.60 -8.18 12.06
N ALA A 55 9.38 -9.49 12.02
CA ALA A 55 9.83 -10.34 10.91
C ALA A 55 8.88 -10.34 9.70
N MET A 56 7.70 -9.71 9.79
CA MET A 56 6.64 -9.76 8.76
C MET A 56 6.08 -8.39 8.36
N SER A 57 6.63 -7.27 8.84
CA SER A 57 6.14 -5.96 8.43
C SER A 57 6.50 -5.67 6.97
N SER A 58 5.53 -5.09 6.24
CA SER A 58 5.72 -4.75 4.82
C SER A 58 6.87 -3.76 4.63
N ILE A 59 7.44 -3.72 3.44
CA ILE A 59 8.47 -2.73 3.10
C ILE A 59 7.97 -1.28 3.33
N PHE A 60 6.66 -1.04 3.13
CA PHE A 60 6.09 0.29 3.34
C PHE A 60 5.95 0.64 4.82
N THR A 61 5.62 -0.31 5.67
CA THR A 61 5.65 -0.13 7.14
C THR A 61 7.03 0.28 7.61
N ARG A 62 8.08 -0.35 7.10
CA ARG A 62 9.47 -0.02 7.42
C ARG A 62 9.91 1.34 6.88
N ILE A 63 9.39 1.75 5.71
CA ILE A 63 9.58 3.10 5.17
C ILE A 63 8.92 4.14 6.08
N ILE A 64 7.68 3.90 6.49
CA ILE A 64 6.92 4.80 7.40
C ILE A 64 7.63 4.94 8.74
N ALA A 65 8.19 3.84 9.27
CA ALA A 65 8.99 3.83 10.51
C ALA A 65 10.36 4.52 10.36
N GLY A 66 10.78 4.87 9.13
CA GLY A 66 12.08 5.49 8.86
C GLY A 66 13.26 4.52 8.84
N GLU A 67 13.01 3.21 8.90
CA GLU A 67 14.04 2.17 8.80
C GLU A 67 14.63 2.08 7.39
N ILE A 68 13.79 2.30 6.38
CA ILE A 68 14.18 2.35 4.98
C ILE A 68 14.01 3.77 4.47
N PRO A 69 15.06 4.37 3.88
CA PRO A 69 14.97 5.72 3.35
C PRO A 69 13.97 5.81 2.19
N SER A 70 13.21 6.91 2.13
CA SER A 70 12.30 7.21 1.03
C SER A 70 12.34 8.69 0.67
N TYR A 71 11.88 9.01 -0.53
CA TYR A 71 11.72 10.38 -0.97
C TYR A 71 10.30 10.86 -0.61
N LYS A 72 10.15 11.31 0.64
CA LYS A 72 8.86 11.76 1.18
C LYS A 72 8.30 12.95 0.40
N VAL A 73 7.00 12.87 0.09
CA VAL A 73 6.24 13.91 -0.61
C VAL A 73 5.23 14.59 0.33
N ALA A 74 4.53 13.81 1.14
CA ALA A 74 3.57 14.33 2.10
C ALA A 74 3.35 13.32 3.23
N GLU A 75 2.88 13.80 4.38
CA GLU A 75 2.54 12.97 5.53
C GLU A 75 1.50 13.66 6.39
N ASP A 76 0.58 12.88 6.94
CA ASP A 76 -0.28 13.30 8.04
C ASP A 76 -0.34 12.20 9.12
N GLU A 77 -1.29 12.30 10.05
CA GLU A 77 -1.44 11.33 11.13
C GLU A 77 -1.66 9.90 10.62
N ASN A 78 -2.41 9.72 9.53
CA ASN A 78 -2.90 8.43 9.07
C ASN A 78 -2.27 7.95 7.75
N TYR A 79 -1.68 8.86 6.94
CA TYR A 79 -1.22 8.55 5.59
C TYR A 79 0.20 9.06 5.35
N TYR A 80 0.88 8.38 4.44
CA TYR A 80 2.23 8.71 4.01
C TYR A 80 2.30 8.66 2.48
N ALA A 81 2.99 9.63 1.88
CA ALA A 81 3.22 9.67 0.44
C ALA A 81 4.71 9.85 0.13
N PHE A 82 5.22 9.08 -0.81
CA PHE A 82 6.63 9.09 -1.22
C PHE A 82 6.78 8.73 -2.70
N LEU A 83 7.89 9.12 -3.31
CA LEU A 83 8.15 8.79 -4.72
C LEU A 83 8.41 7.30 -4.89
N ASP A 84 7.83 6.72 -5.94
CA ASP A 84 8.17 5.36 -6.38
C ASP A 84 9.59 5.35 -6.92
N ILE A 85 10.45 4.43 -6.42
CA ILE A 85 11.84 4.29 -6.86
C ILE A 85 11.98 3.64 -8.25
N ASN A 86 10.89 3.01 -8.74
CA ASN A 86 10.78 2.45 -10.09
C ASN A 86 9.68 3.17 -10.88
N PRO A 87 9.79 4.49 -11.08
CA PRO A 87 8.68 5.30 -11.54
C PRO A 87 8.36 5.07 -13.02
N LEU A 88 7.06 5.04 -13.35
CA LEU A 88 6.60 5.03 -14.73
C LEU A 88 6.83 6.38 -15.41
N THR A 89 6.64 7.47 -14.65
CA THR A 89 6.81 8.85 -15.09
C THR A 89 7.43 9.68 -13.99
N LYS A 90 8.02 10.82 -14.33
CA LYS A 90 8.59 11.76 -13.36
C LYS A 90 7.51 12.23 -12.38
N GLY A 91 7.74 12.08 -11.09
CA GLY A 91 6.77 12.43 -10.05
C GLY A 91 5.74 11.33 -9.72
N HIS A 92 5.92 10.09 -10.23
CA HIS A 92 5.14 8.92 -9.80
C HIS A 92 5.27 8.76 -8.29
N THR A 93 4.16 8.86 -7.59
CA THR A 93 4.07 8.90 -6.13
C THR A 93 3.18 7.78 -5.62
N LEU A 94 3.58 7.15 -4.54
CA LEU A 94 2.77 6.18 -3.79
C LEU A 94 2.12 6.88 -2.61
N VAL A 95 0.86 6.56 -2.35
CA VAL A 95 0.12 6.95 -1.16
C VAL A 95 -0.28 5.70 -0.42
N VAL A 96 0.08 5.61 0.85
CA VAL A 96 -0.15 4.46 1.71
C VAL A 96 -0.81 4.87 3.03
N PRO A 97 -1.69 4.08 3.62
CA PRO A 97 -2.10 4.25 5.00
C PRO A 97 -0.96 3.85 5.93
N LYS A 98 -0.83 4.48 7.09
CA LYS A 98 0.15 4.06 8.11
C LYS A 98 -0.23 2.73 8.78
N MET A 99 -1.51 2.39 8.73
CA MET A 99 -2.03 1.10 9.14
C MET A 99 -1.67 0.05 8.08
N GLU A 100 -1.08 -1.07 8.49
CA GLU A 100 -0.76 -2.18 7.59
C GLU A 100 -2.01 -3.03 7.33
N VAL A 101 -2.54 -2.93 6.11
CA VAL A 101 -3.62 -3.74 5.56
C VAL A 101 -3.20 -4.09 4.15
N ASP A 102 -3.28 -5.36 3.76
CA ASP A 102 -2.79 -5.84 2.46
C ASP A 102 -3.61 -5.26 1.30
N TYR A 103 -4.92 -5.44 1.34
CA TYR A 103 -5.79 -5.11 0.22
C TYR A 103 -6.58 -3.82 0.46
N ILE A 104 -6.61 -2.93 -0.54
CA ILE A 104 -7.20 -1.60 -0.41
C ILE A 104 -8.69 -1.63 -0.06
N PHE A 105 -9.43 -2.65 -0.52
CA PHE A 105 -10.86 -2.79 -0.23
C PHE A 105 -11.15 -3.51 1.10
N ASP A 106 -10.11 -3.92 1.84
CA ASP A 106 -10.24 -4.39 3.22
C ASP A 106 -10.06 -3.25 4.23
N LEU A 107 -9.71 -2.04 3.75
CA LEU A 107 -9.73 -0.84 4.58
C LEU A 107 -11.16 -0.50 4.97
N ASP A 108 -11.35 -0.01 6.19
CA ASP A 108 -12.64 0.57 6.58
C ASP A 108 -12.98 1.82 5.76
N ASP A 109 -14.27 2.13 5.65
CA ASP A 109 -14.77 3.23 4.81
C ASP A 109 -14.12 4.58 5.14
N LYS A 110 -13.89 4.86 6.43
CA LYS A 110 -13.29 6.12 6.88
C LYS A 110 -11.84 6.23 6.43
N THR A 111 -11.07 5.15 6.60
CA THR A 111 -9.66 5.08 6.19
C THR A 111 -9.55 5.14 4.67
N LEU A 112 -10.37 4.41 3.93
CA LEU A 112 -10.37 4.46 2.47
C LEU A 112 -10.74 5.87 1.94
N ALA A 113 -11.81 6.47 2.47
CA ALA A 113 -12.22 7.81 2.09
C ALA A 113 -11.15 8.87 2.44
N GLY A 114 -10.55 8.77 3.64
CA GLY A 114 -9.46 9.63 4.07
C GLY A 114 -8.23 9.53 3.18
N MET A 115 -7.85 8.31 2.79
CA MET A 115 -6.75 8.04 1.87
C MET A 115 -6.97 8.72 0.51
N MET A 116 -8.20 8.66 -0.03
CA MET A 116 -8.54 9.34 -1.29
C MET A 116 -8.52 10.86 -1.15
N LEU A 117 -8.95 11.41 -0.03
CA LEU A 117 -8.86 12.85 0.25
C LEU A 117 -7.41 13.32 0.40
N PHE A 118 -6.57 12.53 1.04
CA PHE A 118 -5.13 12.79 1.13
C PHE A 118 -4.47 12.70 -0.25
N ALA A 119 -4.76 11.65 -1.02
CA ALA A 119 -4.27 11.47 -2.39
C ALA A 119 -4.68 12.64 -3.30
N LYS A 120 -5.90 13.19 -3.15
CA LYS A 120 -6.36 14.38 -3.89
C LYS A 120 -5.47 15.59 -3.62
N LYS A 121 -5.04 15.82 -2.37
CA LYS A 121 -4.13 16.93 -2.02
C LYS A 121 -2.76 16.75 -2.67
N VAL A 122 -2.20 15.53 -2.58
CA VAL A 122 -0.92 15.18 -3.21
C VAL A 122 -1.00 15.32 -4.73
N ALA A 123 -2.07 14.82 -5.36
CA ALA A 123 -2.29 14.94 -6.81
C ALA A 123 -2.40 16.39 -7.27
N ALA A 124 -3.01 17.28 -6.47
CA ALA A 124 -3.08 18.70 -6.77
C ALA A 124 -1.66 19.32 -6.79
N LYS A 125 -0.81 18.96 -5.82
CA LYS A 125 0.58 19.42 -5.77
C LYS A 125 1.39 18.88 -6.95
N ILE A 126 1.26 17.58 -7.27
CA ILE A 126 1.87 16.99 -8.46
C ILE A 126 1.46 17.77 -9.72
N LYS A 127 0.16 18.05 -9.87
CA LYS A 127 -0.36 18.78 -11.04
C LYS A 127 0.21 20.19 -11.17
N GLN A 128 0.52 20.84 -10.07
CA GLN A 128 1.11 22.17 -10.01
C GLN A 128 2.58 22.16 -10.41
N GLU A 129 3.36 21.19 -9.91
CA GLU A 129 4.82 21.16 -10.01
C GLU A 129 5.35 20.31 -11.18
N ILE A 130 4.58 19.35 -11.65
CA ILE A 130 4.96 18.42 -12.71
C ILE A 130 4.09 18.66 -13.94
N ALA A 131 4.73 18.95 -15.07
CA ALA A 131 4.03 19.13 -16.34
C ALA A 131 3.34 17.82 -16.76
N CYS A 132 2.02 17.76 -16.61
CA CYS A 132 1.18 16.61 -17.01
C CYS A 132 -0.23 17.04 -17.38
N LYS A 133 -0.90 16.25 -18.24
CA LYS A 133 -2.30 16.49 -18.58
C LYS A 133 -3.23 16.12 -17.43
N ARG A 134 -2.96 14.99 -16.79
CA ARG A 134 -3.72 14.43 -15.66
C ARG A 134 -2.78 13.72 -14.69
N VAL A 135 -3.26 13.45 -13.49
CA VAL A 135 -2.70 12.49 -12.56
C VAL A 135 -3.63 11.29 -12.54
N ALA A 136 -3.14 10.14 -12.98
CA ALA A 136 -3.87 8.88 -12.90
C ALA A 136 -3.82 8.33 -11.47
N VAL A 137 -4.89 7.65 -11.07
CA VAL A 137 -5.00 6.93 -9.80
C VAL A 137 -5.14 5.45 -10.12
N VAL A 138 -4.22 4.64 -9.60
CA VAL A 138 -4.22 3.18 -9.83
C VAL A 138 -3.96 2.46 -8.50
N ALA A 139 -4.73 1.42 -8.21
CA ALA A 139 -4.50 0.50 -7.10
C ALA A 139 -4.38 -0.91 -7.66
N LEU A 140 -3.24 -1.57 -7.47
CA LEU A 140 -2.97 -2.92 -7.94
C LEU A 140 -2.80 -3.92 -6.79
N GLY A 141 -1.89 -3.63 -5.84
CA GLY A 141 -1.66 -4.45 -4.66
C GLY A 141 -1.08 -5.84 -4.93
N LEU A 142 -0.35 -6.06 -6.04
CA LEU A 142 0.15 -7.39 -6.42
C LEU A 142 1.55 -7.68 -5.90
N GLU A 143 2.39 -6.67 -5.68
CA GLU A 143 3.80 -6.85 -5.34
C GLU A 143 4.09 -6.69 -3.85
N VAL A 144 3.42 -5.73 -3.20
CA VAL A 144 3.63 -5.41 -1.78
C VAL A 144 2.32 -5.60 -1.03
N PRO A 145 2.28 -6.45 0.02
CA PRO A 145 1.09 -6.70 0.84
C PRO A 145 0.82 -5.52 1.80
N HIS A 146 0.59 -4.36 1.25
CA HIS A 146 0.26 -3.12 1.94
C HIS A 146 -0.55 -2.25 0.99
N ALA A 147 -1.76 -1.89 1.38
CA ALA A 147 -2.68 -1.10 0.57
C ALA A 147 -2.02 0.20 0.10
N HIS A 148 -2.04 0.45 -1.20
CA HIS A 148 -1.45 1.65 -1.75
C HIS A 148 -2.16 2.10 -3.02
N ILE A 149 -2.03 3.41 -3.28
CA ILE A 149 -2.48 4.07 -4.50
C ILE A 149 -1.27 4.66 -5.21
N HIS A 150 -1.16 4.38 -6.50
CA HIS A 150 -0.23 5.05 -7.40
C HIS A 150 -0.86 6.35 -7.90
N LEU A 151 -0.16 7.46 -7.75
CA LEU A 151 -0.46 8.75 -8.39
C LEU A 151 0.57 8.96 -9.50
N ILE A 152 0.12 8.85 -10.75
CA ILE A 152 1.01 8.83 -11.92
C ILE A 152 0.71 10.06 -12.77
N PRO A 153 1.64 11.03 -12.91
CA PRO A 153 1.53 12.12 -13.88
C PRO A 153 1.53 11.55 -15.30
N ILE A 154 0.48 11.86 -16.09
CA ILE A 154 0.31 11.28 -17.42
C ILE A 154 0.10 12.34 -18.49
N GLN A 155 0.57 12.05 -19.71
CA GLN A 155 0.28 12.76 -20.95
C GLN A 155 -0.66 11.96 -21.84
N SER A 156 -0.64 10.63 -21.72
CA SER A 156 -1.45 9.67 -22.48
C SER A 156 -1.74 8.43 -21.62
N GLU A 157 -2.68 7.59 -22.08
CA GLU A 157 -3.03 6.33 -21.42
C GLU A 157 -1.85 5.35 -21.36
N ASN A 158 -0.94 5.41 -22.31
CA ASN A 158 0.25 4.55 -22.35
C ASN A 158 1.21 4.80 -21.15
N ASP A 159 1.05 5.92 -20.44
CA ASP A 159 1.89 6.25 -19.29
C ASP A 159 1.54 5.43 -18.04
N VAL A 160 0.43 4.70 -18.04
CA VAL A 160 0.02 3.78 -16.96
C VAL A 160 0.30 2.30 -17.27
N ASP A 161 1.08 2.02 -18.30
CA ASP A 161 1.52 0.65 -18.59
C ASP A 161 2.63 0.22 -17.63
N PHE A 162 2.29 -0.65 -16.69
CA PHE A 162 3.22 -1.19 -15.70
C PHE A 162 4.24 -2.20 -16.26
N HIS A 163 4.05 -2.66 -17.49
CA HIS A 163 5.00 -3.56 -18.16
C HIS A 163 6.11 -2.81 -18.90
N ARG A 164 5.95 -1.50 -19.12
CA ARG A 164 6.98 -0.68 -19.77
C ARG A 164 8.24 -0.56 -18.93
N GLU A 165 9.36 -0.23 -19.58
CA GLU A 165 10.60 0.10 -18.88
C GLU A 165 10.38 1.30 -17.93
N LYS A 166 10.85 1.15 -16.69
CA LYS A 166 10.78 2.19 -15.67
C LYS A 166 11.82 3.27 -15.93
N LEU A 167 11.50 4.50 -15.56
CA LEU A 167 12.46 5.59 -15.62
C LEU A 167 13.61 5.34 -14.65
N LYS A 168 14.82 5.63 -15.10
CA LYS A 168 16.03 5.62 -14.25
C LYS A 168 16.34 7.05 -13.86
N LEU A 169 16.05 7.41 -12.64
CA LEU A 169 16.35 8.72 -12.06
C LEU A 169 17.54 8.60 -11.11
N THR A 170 18.37 9.63 -11.07
CA THR A 170 19.44 9.72 -10.09
C THR A 170 18.89 10.07 -8.70
N PRO A 171 19.63 9.79 -7.60
CA PRO A 171 19.21 10.22 -6.27
C PRO A 171 19.02 11.74 -6.15
N GLU A 172 19.77 12.54 -6.91
CA GLU A 172 19.66 13.99 -7.00
C GLU A 172 18.31 14.39 -7.60
N GLU A 173 17.93 13.80 -8.74
CA GLU A 173 16.65 14.03 -9.39
C GLU A 173 15.46 13.66 -8.48
N PHE A 174 15.56 12.54 -7.77
CA PHE A 174 14.54 12.17 -6.79
C PHE A 174 14.41 13.21 -5.68
N ARG A 175 15.54 13.69 -5.12
CA ARG A 175 15.52 14.73 -4.08
C ARG A 175 14.90 16.04 -4.59
N GLU A 176 15.25 16.47 -5.79
CA GLU A 176 14.69 17.67 -6.40
C GLU A 176 13.18 17.56 -6.62
N ILE A 177 12.70 16.40 -7.11
CA ILE A 177 11.27 16.16 -7.31
C ILE A 177 10.56 16.17 -5.96
N ALA A 178 11.07 15.43 -4.99
CA ALA A 178 10.48 15.35 -3.65
C ALA A 178 10.42 16.74 -2.99
N ALA A 179 11.48 17.53 -3.09
CA ALA A 179 11.53 18.89 -2.54
C ALA A 179 10.49 19.84 -3.15
N LYS A 180 10.17 19.68 -4.46
CA LYS A 180 9.12 20.46 -5.13
C LYS A 180 7.72 20.02 -4.69
N LEU A 181 7.53 18.72 -4.42
CA LEU A 181 6.25 18.15 -4.05
C LEU A 181 5.98 18.23 -2.55
N PHE A 182 7.01 18.30 -1.73
CA PHE A 182 6.89 18.46 -0.29
C PHE A 182 6.41 19.88 0.04
N GLY A 183 5.28 20.00 0.71
CA GLY A 183 4.66 21.29 1.05
C GLY A 183 4.04 21.28 2.41
#